data_e29990d1e751558ff23fd8eb170ff3eb
#
_entry.id   e29990d1e751558ff23fd8eb170ff3eb
#
_cell.length_a   1.000
_cell.length_b   1.000
_cell.length_c   1.000
_cell.angle_alpha   90.00
_cell.angle_beta   90.00
_cell.angle_gamma   90.00
#
_symmetry.space_group_name_H-M   'P 1'
#
loop_
_entity.id
_entity.type
_entity.pdbx_description
1 polymer ?
#
loop_
_entity_poly.entity_id
_entity_poly.type
_entity_poly.pdbx_seq_one_letter_code
_entity_poly.pdbx_strand_id
1 'polypeptide(L)'
;MDILSVLKDEHRTVATMLDNVQRCEPEDRRIDELAGEIEKALTAHATLEERLFYPELRDRAEEVDERVDVFEAYTEHEVVKHLLALLKSDRKRDELFKAELLVLGESVKHHVREEESTIFSIARELLDDDELDDIGERWARAKKRLTAGASANGRRGAARNRTPPARGRTKASGGSRKTTRKR
;
A
#
# COMPACT_ATOMS: atom_id res chain seq x y z
N MET A 1 -15.17 14.77 11.87
CA MET A 1 -14.25 13.84 12.57
C MET A 1 -12.84 14.29 12.26
N ASP A 2 -12.14 14.71 13.30
CA ASP A 2 -10.83 15.34 13.14
C ASP A 2 -9.79 14.36 12.58
N ILE A 3 -8.85 14.89 11.78
CA ILE A 3 -7.84 14.10 11.08
C ILE A 3 -6.93 13.34 12.06
N LEU A 4 -6.59 13.92 13.23
CA LEU A 4 -5.67 13.28 14.17
C LEU A 4 -6.28 12.00 14.77
N SER A 5 -7.60 12.00 15.00
CA SER A 5 -8.31 10.79 15.42
C SER A 5 -8.34 9.73 14.34
N VAL A 6 -8.51 10.12 13.07
CA VAL A 6 -8.47 9.20 11.91
C VAL A 6 -7.10 8.57 11.78
N LEU A 7 -6.03 9.36 11.84
CA LEU A 7 -4.65 8.87 11.73
C LEU A 7 -4.33 7.87 12.86
N LYS A 8 -4.68 8.18 14.11
CA LYS A 8 -4.52 7.26 15.24
C LYS A 8 -5.20 5.91 15.06
N ASP A 9 -6.39 5.89 14.46
CA ASP A 9 -7.11 4.64 14.20
C ASP A 9 -6.43 3.83 13.10
N GLU A 10 -5.87 4.49 12.09
CA GLU A 10 -5.09 3.84 11.04
C GLU A 10 -3.77 3.30 11.58
N HIS A 11 -3.05 4.05 12.40
CA HIS A 11 -1.83 3.60 13.10
C HIS A 11 -2.07 2.33 13.92
N ARG A 12 -3.14 2.30 14.73
CA ARG A 12 -3.52 1.11 15.52
C ARG A 12 -3.81 -0.10 14.64
N THR A 13 -4.46 0.14 13.49
CA THR A 13 -4.75 -0.93 12.52
C THR A 13 -3.46 -1.53 11.97
N VAL A 14 -2.52 -0.69 11.52
CA VAL A 14 -1.22 -1.11 11.00
C VAL A 14 -0.38 -1.79 12.10
N ALA A 15 -0.35 -1.22 13.31
CA ALA A 15 0.36 -1.83 14.44
C ALA A 15 -0.12 -3.26 14.73
N THR A 16 -1.45 -3.49 14.66
CA THR A 16 -2.03 -4.83 14.84
C THR A 16 -1.56 -5.81 13.75
N MET A 17 -1.49 -5.37 12.49
CA MET A 17 -0.98 -6.19 11.39
C MET A 17 0.50 -6.54 11.58
N LEU A 18 1.32 -5.57 11.97
CA LEU A 18 2.75 -5.74 12.25
C LEU A 18 3.00 -6.69 13.43
N ASP A 19 2.21 -6.60 14.50
CA ASP A 19 2.28 -7.52 15.63
C ASP A 19 1.88 -8.96 15.23
N ASN A 20 0.96 -9.13 14.29
CA ASN A 20 0.62 -10.44 13.74
C ASN A 20 1.79 -11.01 12.92
N VAL A 21 2.52 -10.19 12.14
CA VAL A 21 3.74 -10.61 11.44
C VAL A 21 4.79 -11.16 12.41
N GLN A 22 4.99 -10.53 13.56
CA GLN A 22 5.94 -11.01 14.58
C GLN A 22 5.64 -12.44 15.05
N ARG A 23 4.36 -12.80 15.11
CA ARG A 23 3.87 -14.12 15.57
C ARG A 23 3.88 -15.19 14.48
N CYS A 24 4.08 -14.83 13.21
CA CYS A 24 4.15 -15.79 12.11
C CYS A 24 5.53 -16.44 12.03
N GLU A 25 5.58 -17.72 11.68
CA GLU A 25 6.82 -18.35 11.24
C GLU A 25 7.18 -17.86 9.81
N PRO A 26 8.47 -17.89 9.40
CA PRO A 26 8.89 -17.36 8.09
C PRO A 26 8.13 -17.94 6.89
N GLU A 27 7.80 -19.24 6.94
CA GLU A 27 7.12 -19.96 5.86
C GLU A 27 5.57 -19.96 5.98
N ASP A 28 5.02 -19.23 6.96
CA ASP A 28 3.56 -19.14 7.13
C ASP A 28 2.92 -18.36 5.99
N ARG A 29 1.95 -18.96 5.32
CA ARG A 29 1.20 -18.31 4.22
C ARG A 29 0.54 -17.00 4.64
N ARG A 30 0.18 -16.85 5.90
CA ARG A 30 -0.39 -15.60 6.43
C ARG A 30 0.56 -14.42 6.30
N ILE A 31 1.87 -14.65 6.23
CA ILE A 31 2.86 -13.58 6.09
C ILE A 31 2.72 -12.84 4.76
N ASP A 32 2.36 -13.53 3.68
CA ASP A 32 2.10 -12.92 2.37
C ASP A 32 0.84 -12.05 2.37
N GLU A 33 -0.23 -12.56 2.99
CA GLU A 33 -1.49 -11.82 3.11
C GLU A 33 -1.29 -10.55 3.94
N LEU A 34 -0.65 -10.69 5.12
CA LEU A 34 -0.31 -9.57 6.00
C LEU A 34 0.60 -8.55 5.31
N ALA A 35 1.65 -8.99 4.61
CA ALA A 35 2.55 -8.10 3.89
C ALA A 35 1.80 -7.30 2.81
N GLY A 36 0.89 -7.93 2.07
CA GLY A 36 0.07 -7.27 1.07
C GLY A 36 -0.97 -6.30 1.67
N GLU A 37 -1.51 -6.59 2.84
CA GLU A 37 -2.42 -5.68 3.57
C GLU A 37 -1.66 -4.48 4.14
N ILE A 38 -0.50 -4.71 4.76
CA ILE A 38 0.40 -3.67 5.29
C ILE A 38 0.85 -2.73 4.16
N GLU A 39 1.30 -3.28 3.02
CA GLU A 39 1.70 -2.47 1.86
C GLU A 39 0.57 -1.54 1.40
N LYS A 40 -0.64 -2.07 1.25
CA LYS A 40 -1.80 -1.28 0.81
C LYS A 40 -2.15 -0.20 1.83
N ALA A 41 -2.15 -0.55 3.11
CA ALA A 41 -2.48 0.38 4.19
C ALA A 41 -1.45 1.52 4.24
N LEU A 42 -0.16 1.21 4.33
CA LEU A 42 0.92 2.19 4.42
C LEU A 42 1.03 3.06 3.17
N THR A 43 0.87 2.48 1.97
CA THR A 43 0.92 3.26 0.73
C THR A 43 -0.23 4.26 0.65
N ALA A 44 -1.44 3.86 1.05
CA ALA A 44 -2.60 4.76 1.03
C ALA A 44 -2.46 5.86 2.09
N HIS A 45 -2.03 5.50 3.29
CA HIS A 45 -1.82 6.39 4.42
C HIS A 45 -0.77 7.48 4.08
N ALA A 46 0.47 7.10 3.78
CA ALA A 46 1.52 8.04 3.42
C ALA A 46 1.14 8.94 2.21
N THR A 47 0.46 8.39 1.19
CA THR A 47 0.00 9.19 0.05
C THR A 47 -1.00 10.27 0.47
N LEU A 48 -1.87 9.98 1.42
CA LEU A 48 -2.89 10.93 1.86
C LEU A 48 -2.31 11.99 2.79
N GLU A 49 -1.39 11.63 3.69
CA GLU A 49 -0.67 12.59 4.53
C GLU A 49 0.14 13.58 3.70
N GLU A 50 0.94 13.08 2.76
CA GLU A 50 1.73 13.90 1.86
C GLU A 50 0.92 14.82 0.95
N ARG A 51 -0.36 14.52 0.75
CA ARG A 51 -1.25 15.31 -0.13
C ARG A 51 -2.22 16.22 0.62
N LEU A 52 -2.63 15.87 1.83
CA LEU A 52 -3.74 16.52 2.50
C LEU A 52 -3.39 17.09 3.89
N PHE A 53 -2.42 16.49 4.60
CA PHE A 53 -2.12 16.86 5.97
C PHE A 53 -0.77 17.61 6.11
N TYR A 54 0.33 17.01 5.71
CA TYR A 54 1.64 17.65 5.82
C TYR A 54 1.80 18.98 5.06
N PRO A 55 1.20 19.19 3.87
CA PRO A 55 1.26 20.48 3.21
C PRO A 55 0.62 21.60 4.01
N GLU A 56 -0.49 21.32 4.73
CA GLU A 56 -1.16 22.32 5.57
C GLU A 56 -0.25 22.77 6.73
N LEU A 57 0.50 21.84 7.32
CA LEU A 57 1.45 22.15 8.40
C LEU A 57 2.68 22.89 7.85
N ARG A 58 3.31 22.35 6.80
CA ARG A 58 4.51 22.94 6.19
C ARG A 58 4.29 24.39 5.76
N ASP A 59 3.14 24.67 5.15
CA ASP A 59 2.85 26.00 4.57
C ASP A 59 2.49 27.04 5.64
N ARG A 60 2.15 26.61 6.86
CA ARG A 60 1.82 27.46 8.00
C ARG A 60 2.90 27.55 9.07
N ALA A 61 3.82 26.58 9.12
CA ALA A 61 4.92 26.56 10.07
C ALA A 61 5.82 27.79 9.88
N GLU A 62 5.89 28.65 10.88
CA GLU A 62 6.75 29.84 10.88
C GLU A 62 8.16 29.52 11.39
N GLU A 63 8.26 28.59 12.37
CA GLU A 63 9.52 28.18 12.96
C GLU A 63 10.29 27.20 12.06
N VAL A 64 11.63 27.29 12.09
CA VAL A 64 12.49 26.40 11.29
C VAL A 64 12.37 24.98 11.77
N ASP A 65 12.32 24.76 13.08
CA ASP A 65 12.29 23.42 13.69
C ASP A 65 10.99 22.69 13.32
N GLU A 66 9.84 23.36 13.37
CA GLU A 66 8.55 22.80 12.92
C GLU A 66 8.60 22.31 11.46
N ARG A 67 9.21 23.12 10.58
CA ARG A 67 9.39 22.71 9.17
C ARG A 67 10.33 21.54 9.02
N VAL A 68 11.39 21.47 9.84
CA VAL A 68 12.32 20.35 9.86
C VAL A 68 11.59 19.07 10.27
N ASP A 69 10.79 19.12 11.33
CA ASP A 69 10.00 17.97 11.81
C ASP A 69 9.04 17.46 10.74
N VAL A 70 8.34 18.35 10.02
CA VAL A 70 7.48 17.96 8.89
C VAL A 70 8.30 17.32 7.76
N PHE A 71 9.49 17.84 7.42
CA PHE A 71 10.35 17.22 6.40
C PHE A 71 10.97 15.91 6.87
N GLU A 72 11.20 15.72 8.17
CA GLU A 72 11.61 14.44 8.74
C GLU A 72 10.54 13.38 8.51
N ALA A 73 9.26 13.67 8.78
CA ALA A 73 8.15 12.79 8.50
C ALA A 73 8.06 12.37 7.01
N TYR A 74 8.27 13.31 6.06
CA TYR A 74 8.39 12.96 4.64
C TYR A 74 9.57 12.02 4.36
N THR A 75 10.70 12.24 5.02
CA THR A 75 11.91 11.43 4.85
C THR A 75 11.71 10.01 5.38
N GLU A 76 11.05 9.85 6.51
CA GLU A 76 10.66 8.57 7.07
C GLU A 76 9.73 7.79 6.14
N HIS A 77 8.79 8.47 5.50
CA HIS A 77 7.95 7.87 4.46
C HIS A 77 8.78 7.33 3.29
N GLU A 78 9.83 8.03 2.84
CA GLU A 78 10.71 7.52 1.78
C GLU A 78 11.46 6.25 2.23
N VAL A 79 11.88 6.16 3.50
CA VAL A 79 12.46 4.93 4.07
C VAL A 79 11.44 3.80 4.03
N VAL A 80 10.21 4.02 4.49
CA VAL A 80 9.11 3.03 4.47
C VAL A 80 8.81 2.59 3.03
N LYS A 81 8.72 3.51 2.07
CA LYS A 81 8.50 3.19 0.66
C LYS A 81 9.62 2.32 0.09
N HIS A 82 10.87 2.60 0.46
CA HIS A 82 12.01 1.79 0.04
C HIS A 82 11.92 0.36 0.60
N LEU A 83 11.62 0.21 1.88
CA LEU A 83 11.44 -1.11 2.53
C LEU A 83 10.29 -1.89 1.89
N LEU A 84 9.15 -1.23 1.62
CA LEU A 84 8.03 -1.85 0.89
C LEU A 84 8.43 -2.31 -0.52
N ALA A 85 9.31 -1.57 -1.21
CA ALA A 85 9.80 -1.95 -2.54
C ALA A 85 10.67 -3.22 -2.50
N LEU A 86 11.46 -3.42 -1.43
CA LEU A 86 12.22 -4.66 -1.22
C LEU A 86 11.28 -5.87 -1.05
N LEU A 87 10.17 -5.71 -0.34
CA LEU A 87 9.19 -6.76 -0.08
C LEU A 87 8.37 -7.16 -1.33
N LYS A 88 8.27 -6.30 -2.33
CA LYS A 88 7.57 -6.57 -3.61
C LYS A 88 8.28 -7.55 -4.53
N SER A 89 9.55 -7.85 -4.29
CA SER A 89 10.30 -8.77 -5.15
C SER A 89 9.67 -10.16 -5.16
N ASP A 90 9.58 -10.77 -6.34
CA ASP A 90 9.05 -12.14 -6.53
C ASP A 90 10.10 -13.17 -6.07
N ARG A 91 10.29 -13.29 -4.78
CA ARG A 91 11.28 -14.14 -4.13
C ARG A 91 10.64 -15.04 -3.08
N LYS A 92 11.42 -16.03 -2.64
CA LYS A 92 11.01 -16.97 -1.60
C LYS A 92 10.66 -16.23 -0.30
N ARG A 93 9.60 -16.68 0.36
CA ARG A 93 9.21 -16.26 1.71
C ARG A 93 10.02 -17.09 2.71
N ASP A 94 11.10 -16.52 3.16
CA ASP A 94 12.08 -17.13 4.05
C ASP A 94 12.41 -16.21 5.23
N GLU A 95 13.43 -16.56 5.99
CA GLU A 95 13.88 -15.79 7.15
C GLU A 95 14.28 -14.36 6.76
N LEU A 96 14.86 -14.14 5.57
CA LEU A 96 15.23 -12.81 5.09
C LEU A 96 13.99 -11.96 4.83
N PHE A 97 12.97 -12.52 4.19
CA PHE A 97 11.70 -11.81 3.97
C PHE A 97 11.04 -11.41 5.28
N LYS A 98 11.02 -12.32 6.27
CA LYS A 98 10.51 -12.01 7.60
C LYS A 98 11.34 -10.93 8.29
N ALA A 99 12.67 -11.00 8.20
CA ALA A 99 13.55 -9.98 8.79
C ALA A 99 13.29 -8.58 8.20
N GLU A 100 13.08 -8.47 6.89
CA GLU A 100 12.73 -7.20 6.24
C GLU A 100 11.38 -6.66 6.67
N LEU A 101 10.37 -7.53 6.86
CA LEU A 101 9.08 -7.13 7.43
C LEU A 101 9.21 -6.63 8.87
N LEU A 102 10.10 -7.23 9.67
CA LEU A 102 10.35 -6.76 11.02
C LEU A 102 11.05 -5.39 11.03
N VAL A 103 12.02 -5.17 10.14
CA VAL A 103 12.68 -3.86 9.97
C VAL A 103 11.68 -2.80 9.51
N LEU A 104 10.79 -3.14 8.56
CA LEU A 104 9.68 -2.25 8.18
C LEU A 104 8.83 -1.91 9.41
N GLY A 105 8.49 -2.91 10.23
CA GLY A 105 7.69 -2.71 11.43
C GLY A 105 8.34 -1.77 12.44
N GLU A 106 9.64 -1.86 12.65
CA GLU A 106 10.37 -0.94 13.54
C GLU A 106 10.40 0.48 12.98
N SER A 107 10.61 0.65 11.66
CA SER A 107 10.58 1.97 11.00
C SER A 107 9.20 2.61 11.12
N VAL A 108 8.13 1.86 10.88
CA VAL A 108 6.76 2.35 11.02
C VAL A 108 6.42 2.71 12.47
N LYS A 109 6.82 1.89 13.44
CA LYS A 109 6.60 2.17 14.87
C LYS A 109 7.36 3.41 15.35
N HIS A 110 8.56 3.67 14.78
CA HIS A 110 9.30 4.90 15.06
C HIS A 110 8.54 6.09 14.52
N HIS A 111 8.23 6.10 13.24
CA HIS A 111 7.47 7.14 12.56
C HIS A 111 6.17 7.49 13.29
N VAL A 112 5.32 6.51 13.60
CA VAL A 112 4.06 6.73 14.32
C VAL A 112 4.25 7.41 15.67
N ARG A 113 5.32 7.08 16.42
CA ARG A 113 5.61 7.74 17.70
C ARG A 113 5.98 9.21 17.53
N GLU A 114 6.86 9.49 16.55
CA GLU A 114 7.28 10.87 16.26
C GLU A 114 6.09 11.69 15.73
N GLU A 115 5.29 11.12 14.86
CA GLU A 115 4.13 11.78 14.33
C GLU A 115 3.08 12.08 15.42
N GLU A 116 2.70 11.09 16.23
CA GLU A 116 1.70 11.29 17.30
C GLU A 116 2.17 12.20 18.41
N SER A 117 3.49 12.31 18.66
CA SER A 117 4.05 13.23 19.64
C SER A 117 4.28 14.63 19.08
N THR A 118 5.04 14.75 18.01
CA THR A 118 5.56 16.02 17.48
C THR A 118 4.62 16.61 16.43
N ILE A 119 4.34 15.90 15.34
CA ILE A 119 3.52 16.41 14.25
C ILE A 119 2.10 16.74 14.69
N PHE A 120 1.51 15.90 15.56
CA PHE A 120 0.18 16.19 16.11
C PHE A 120 0.17 17.37 17.07
N SER A 121 1.30 17.69 17.74
CA SER A 121 1.42 18.92 18.55
C SER A 121 1.43 20.14 17.64
N ILE A 122 2.29 20.14 16.64
CA ILE A 122 2.36 21.17 15.59
C ILE A 122 0.98 21.39 14.95
N ALA A 123 0.29 20.32 14.61
CA ALA A 123 -1.04 20.43 14.01
C ALA A 123 -2.06 21.15 14.91
N ARG A 124 -2.05 20.89 16.22
CA ARG A 124 -2.94 21.57 17.18
C ARG A 124 -2.56 23.03 17.44
N GLU A 125 -1.32 23.40 17.18
CA GLU A 125 -0.86 24.78 17.30
C GLU A 125 -1.18 25.61 16.07
N LEU A 126 -1.12 25.00 14.88
CA LEU A 126 -1.26 25.67 13.59
C LEU A 126 -2.67 25.62 13.00
N LEU A 127 -3.51 24.67 13.42
CA LEU A 127 -4.84 24.41 12.86
C LEU A 127 -5.91 24.48 13.95
N ASP A 128 -7.04 25.08 13.64
CA ASP A 128 -8.22 25.05 14.51
C ASP A 128 -9.03 23.75 14.32
N ASP A 129 -10.04 23.55 15.18
CA ASP A 129 -10.86 22.34 15.18
C ASP A 129 -11.65 22.16 13.88
N ASP A 130 -12.13 23.25 13.26
CA ASP A 130 -12.88 23.21 11.99
C ASP A 130 -11.95 22.82 10.83
N GLU A 131 -10.70 23.28 10.83
CA GLU A 131 -9.68 22.93 9.85
C GLU A 131 -9.24 21.46 9.96
N LEU A 132 -9.05 20.97 11.20
CA LEU A 132 -8.76 19.54 11.45
C LEU A 132 -9.90 18.64 10.98
N ASP A 133 -11.15 19.04 11.18
CA ASP A 133 -12.34 18.33 10.72
C ASP A 133 -12.45 18.36 9.18
N ASP A 134 -12.20 19.50 8.51
CA ASP A 134 -12.20 19.57 7.04
C ASP A 134 -11.15 18.64 6.42
N ILE A 135 -9.94 18.60 6.98
CA ILE A 135 -8.89 17.68 6.53
C ILE A 135 -9.37 16.23 6.70
N GLY A 136 -9.99 15.89 7.83
CA GLY A 136 -10.56 14.57 8.08
C GLY A 136 -11.64 14.17 7.08
N GLU A 137 -12.52 15.08 6.68
CA GLU A 137 -13.51 14.85 5.63
C GLU A 137 -12.87 14.67 4.24
N ARG A 138 -11.89 15.52 3.91
CA ARG A 138 -11.12 15.39 2.65
C ARG A 138 -10.41 14.04 2.59
N TRP A 139 -9.82 13.61 3.70
CA TRP A 139 -9.20 12.29 3.87
C TRP A 139 -10.16 11.15 3.57
N ALA A 140 -11.33 11.13 4.25
CA ALA A 140 -12.32 10.08 4.08
C ALA A 140 -12.81 9.96 2.62
N ARG A 141 -13.04 11.11 1.95
CA ARG A 141 -13.40 11.16 0.52
C ARG A 141 -12.28 10.62 -0.38
N ALA A 142 -11.03 10.99 -0.11
CA ALA A 142 -9.87 10.56 -0.90
C ALA A 142 -9.57 9.06 -0.69
N LYS A 143 -9.63 8.57 0.54
CA LYS A 143 -9.43 7.15 0.86
C LYS A 143 -10.45 6.25 0.17
N LYS A 144 -11.73 6.65 0.15
CA LYS A 144 -12.78 5.94 -0.59
C LYS A 144 -12.49 5.85 -2.10
N ARG A 145 -11.91 6.89 -2.69
CA ARG A 145 -11.53 6.89 -4.12
C ARG A 145 -10.35 5.96 -4.41
N LEU A 146 -9.33 5.96 -3.54
CA LEU A 146 -8.17 5.08 -3.67
C LEU A 146 -8.58 3.60 -3.61
N THR A 147 -9.42 3.23 -2.65
CA THR A 147 -9.90 1.85 -2.49
C THR A 147 -10.80 1.40 -3.64
N ALA A 148 -11.67 2.29 -4.15
CA ALA A 148 -12.52 2.00 -5.30
C ALA A 148 -11.69 1.83 -6.60
N GLY A 149 -10.67 2.67 -6.81
CA GLY A 149 -9.76 2.60 -7.96
C GLY A 149 -8.93 1.32 -7.97
N ALA A 150 -8.42 0.89 -6.82
CA ALA A 150 -7.69 -0.38 -6.68
C ALA A 150 -8.56 -1.59 -7.03
N SER A 151 -9.82 -1.62 -6.59
CA SER A 151 -10.78 -2.68 -6.91
C SER A 151 -11.14 -2.75 -8.40
N ALA A 152 -11.23 -1.61 -9.09
CA ALA A 152 -11.53 -1.55 -10.53
C ALA A 152 -10.35 -2.03 -11.38
N ASN A 153 -9.12 -1.72 -10.97
CA ASN A 153 -7.90 -2.12 -11.68
C ASN A 153 -7.61 -3.63 -11.52
N GLY A 154 -7.87 -4.20 -10.34
CA GLY A 154 -7.78 -5.65 -10.11
C GLY A 154 -8.73 -6.46 -10.99
N ARG A 155 -9.96 -5.98 -11.22
CA ARG A 155 -10.93 -6.63 -12.12
C ARG A 155 -10.53 -6.57 -13.59
N ARG A 156 -9.88 -5.50 -14.05
CA ARG A 156 -9.38 -5.35 -15.43
C ARG A 156 -8.16 -6.24 -15.71
N GLY A 157 -7.28 -6.43 -14.72
CA GLY A 157 -6.13 -7.35 -14.79
C GLY A 157 -6.56 -8.80 -14.92
N ALA A 158 -7.53 -9.25 -14.11
CA ALA A 158 -8.08 -10.60 -14.16
C ALA A 158 -8.81 -10.94 -15.47
N ALA A 159 -9.45 -9.94 -16.11
CA ALA A 159 -10.14 -10.13 -17.40
C ALA A 159 -9.19 -10.28 -18.59
N ARG A 160 -7.99 -9.69 -18.54
CA ARG A 160 -6.99 -9.77 -19.62
C ARG A 160 -6.24 -11.10 -19.67
N ASN A 161 -6.24 -11.88 -18.59
CA ASN A 161 -5.53 -13.15 -18.48
C ASN A 161 -6.41 -14.37 -18.83
N ARG A 162 -7.63 -14.16 -19.36
CA ARG A 162 -8.47 -15.22 -19.90
C ARG A 162 -8.15 -15.40 -21.38
N THR A 163 -7.18 -16.26 -21.69
CA THR A 163 -6.94 -16.78 -23.05
C THR A 163 -8.21 -17.46 -23.55
N PRO A 164 -8.74 -17.13 -24.75
CA PRO A 164 -9.88 -17.86 -25.30
C PRO A 164 -9.46 -19.29 -25.61
N PRO A 165 -10.35 -20.30 -25.43
CA PRO A 165 -10.04 -21.68 -25.75
C PRO A 165 -9.73 -21.82 -27.23
N ALA A 166 -8.63 -22.54 -27.56
CA ALA A 166 -8.22 -22.84 -28.92
C ALA A 166 -9.35 -23.52 -29.67
N ARG A 167 -9.84 -22.87 -30.74
CA ARG A 167 -10.77 -23.49 -31.69
C ARG A 167 -10.14 -24.73 -32.30
N GLY A 168 -10.72 -25.88 -32.03
CA GLY A 168 -10.33 -27.18 -32.62
C GLY A 168 -10.37 -27.11 -34.16
N ARG A 169 -9.23 -27.34 -34.79
CA ARG A 169 -9.13 -27.60 -36.22
C ARG A 169 -9.75 -28.97 -36.50
N THR A 170 -10.95 -28.98 -37.11
CA THR A 170 -11.53 -30.15 -37.71
C THR A 170 -10.66 -30.56 -38.89
N LYS A 171 -10.09 -31.78 -38.84
CA LYS A 171 -9.41 -32.43 -39.96
C LYS A 171 -10.45 -32.82 -41.02
N ALA A 172 -10.38 -32.20 -42.19
CA ALA A 172 -11.09 -32.66 -43.36
C ALA A 172 -10.38 -33.94 -43.90
N SER A 173 -11.12 -35.03 -43.92
CA SER A 173 -10.78 -36.30 -44.57
C SER A 173 -10.90 -36.11 -46.08
N GLY A 174 -9.79 -36.08 -46.80
CA GLY A 174 -9.75 -36.09 -48.27
C GLY A 174 -9.38 -37.49 -48.77
N GLY A 175 -10.34 -38.13 -49.42
CA GLY A 175 -10.20 -39.49 -49.94
C GLY A 175 -9.16 -39.62 -51.06
N SER A 176 -8.41 -40.73 -50.98
CA SER A 176 -7.47 -41.20 -52.00
C SER A 176 -8.22 -41.91 -53.11
N ARG A 177 -8.12 -41.42 -54.36
CA ARG A 177 -8.46 -42.17 -55.55
C ARG A 177 -7.17 -42.83 -56.15
N LYS A 178 -7.13 -44.19 -56.13
CA LYS A 178 -6.22 -44.97 -56.91
C LYS A 178 -6.52 -44.82 -58.38
N THR A 179 -5.53 -44.57 -59.23
CA THR A 179 -5.55 -44.87 -60.64
C THR A 179 -4.32 -45.69 -60.93
N THR A 180 -4.60 -46.97 -61.24
CA THR A 180 -3.71 -47.91 -61.92
C THR A 180 -3.53 -47.49 -63.37
N ARG A 181 -2.30 -47.48 -63.91
CA ARG A 181 -2.03 -47.77 -65.35
C ARG A 181 -0.71 -48.42 -65.52
N LYS A 182 -0.84 -49.60 -66.24
CA LYS A 182 0.20 -50.47 -66.86
C LYS A 182 1.11 -49.73 -67.85
N ARG A 183 2.35 -49.93 -67.81
CA ARG A 183 3.28 -50.64 -68.76
C ARG A 183 4.70 -50.52 -68.24
#